data_9b6c041197b77cdbf6d3325a63604cb5
#
_entry.id   9b6c041197b77cdbf6d3325a63604cb5
#
_cell.length_a   1.000
_cell.length_b   1.000
_cell.length_c   1.000
_cell.angle_alpha   90.00
_cell.angle_beta   90.00
_cell.angle_gamma   90.00
#
_symmetry.space_group_name_H-M   'P 1'
#
loop_
_entity.id
_entity.type
_entity.pdbx_description
1 polymer ?
#
loop_
_entity_poly.entity_id
_entity_poly.type
_entity_poly.pdbx_seq_one_letter_code
_entity_poly.pdbx_strand_id
1 'polypeptide(L)'
;MQETLLNVQNLSVSFDRNKILDNLNFSVQKGDILAVIGPNGAGKTVLFRALLGLIPYSGKVNWRNNIKIGYVPQRFIVERDMPLSVGEFLDYKKTGENQMINTLKMVGFHVHDEHHLFHHLLNQPLGVLSGGELQKVLIAFALLVDPKVLLFDEPTTGIDLGGEETIYNLLKKLKDKHGLTIIFISHDIHIVYQYASNVLCINKEKVCFGPPHEALSAEELKKLHGADVGIYEHSSHH
;
A
#
# COMPACT_ATOMS: atom_id res chain seq x y z
N MET A 1 24.61 9.26 -1.39
CA MET A 1 23.75 8.91 -0.23
C MET A 1 22.31 8.86 -0.72
N GLN A 2 21.58 7.80 -0.41
CA GLN A 2 20.15 7.72 -0.73
C GLN A 2 19.38 8.78 0.09
N GLU A 3 18.35 9.35 -0.51
CA GLU A 3 17.57 10.42 0.07
C GLU A 3 16.47 9.85 0.99
N THR A 4 16.53 10.15 2.29
CA THR A 4 15.50 9.71 3.26
C THR A 4 14.23 10.53 3.09
N LEU A 5 13.09 9.85 2.87
CA LEU A 5 11.77 10.46 2.75
C LEU A 5 10.96 10.39 4.04
N LEU A 6 11.15 9.35 4.83
CA LEU A 6 10.49 9.14 6.13
C LEU A 6 11.51 8.69 7.17
N ASN A 7 11.48 9.32 8.34
CA ASN A 7 12.23 8.89 9.51
C ASN A 7 11.30 8.82 10.72
N VAL A 8 11.12 7.62 11.26
CA VAL A 8 10.26 7.33 12.40
C VAL A 8 11.14 7.03 13.62
N GLN A 9 10.88 7.73 14.73
CA GLN A 9 11.63 7.60 15.97
C GLN A 9 10.69 7.45 17.17
N ASN A 10 10.85 6.35 17.89
CA ASN A 10 10.13 6.02 19.12
C ASN A 10 8.61 6.12 18.97
N LEU A 11 8.08 5.78 17.79
CA LEU A 11 6.64 5.86 17.51
C LEU A 11 5.89 4.86 18.38
N SER A 12 4.97 5.35 19.18
CA SER A 12 4.05 4.53 19.98
C SER A 12 2.62 5.03 19.83
N VAL A 13 1.66 4.09 19.76
CA VAL A 13 0.23 4.37 19.68
C VAL A 13 -0.48 3.56 20.74
N SER A 14 -1.35 4.22 21.52
CA SER A 14 -2.21 3.57 22.50
C SER A 14 -3.65 4.05 22.35
N PHE A 15 -4.60 3.14 22.56
CA PHE A 15 -6.02 3.46 22.70
C PHE A 15 -6.42 3.08 24.14
N ASP A 16 -6.91 4.05 24.89
CA ASP A 16 -7.16 3.95 26.32
C ASP A 16 -5.89 3.48 27.06
N ARG A 17 -5.89 2.28 27.65
CA ARG A 17 -4.74 1.68 28.34
C ARG A 17 -4.03 0.61 27.51
N ASN A 18 -4.51 0.34 26.30
CA ASN A 18 -3.97 -0.71 25.44
C ASN A 18 -2.93 -0.12 24.49
N LYS A 19 -1.67 -0.51 24.63
CA LYS A 19 -0.61 -0.17 23.70
C LYS A 19 -0.74 -1.05 22.46
N ILE A 20 -0.91 -0.41 21.28
CA ILE A 20 -1.05 -1.07 19.99
C ILE A 20 0.29 -1.11 19.25
N LEU A 21 1.04 0.00 19.29
CA LEU A 21 2.39 0.09 18.78
C LEU A 21 3.33 0.61 19.85
N ASP A 22 4.52 0.05 19.95
CA ASP A 22 5.49 0.40 20.96
C ASP A 22 6.88 0.66 20.38
N ASN A 23 7.37 1.87 20.56
CA ASN A 23 8.75 2.29 20.32
C ASN A 23 9.30 1.90 18.92
N LEU A 24 8.50 2.08 17.87
CA LEU A 24 8.93 1.76 16.50
C LEU A 24 9.97 2.77 16.00
N ASN A 25 11.03 2.25 15.40
CA ASN A 25 12.11 3.03 14.81
C ASN A 25 12.48 2.44 13.46
N PHE A 26 12.32 3.20 12.37
CA PHE A 26 12.70 2.82 11.03
C PHE A 26 12.79 4.03 10.10
N SER A 27 13.37 3.86 8.93
CA SER A 27 13.44 4.90 7.90
C SER A 27 13.09 4.32 6.52
N VAL A 28 12.61 5.20 5.62
CA VAL A 28 12.30 4.85 4.23
C VAL A 28 13.05 5.79 3.31
N GLN A 29 13.77 5.20 2.36
CA GLN A 29 14.53 5.94 1.37
C GLN A 29 13.69 6.17 0.10
N LYS A 30 14.05 7.18 -0.67
CA LYS A 30 13.44 7.45 -1.97
C LYS A 30 13.63 6.26 -2.91
N GLY A 31 12.53 5.82 -3.53
CA GLY A 31 12.52 4.67 -4.43
C GLY A 31 12.46 3.31 -3.73
N ASP A 32 12.36 3.27 -2.39
CA ASP A 32 12.12 2.02 -1.70
C ASP A 32 10.72 1.46 -1.99
N ILE A 33 10.62 0.14 -1.94
CA ILE A 33 9.37 -0.58 -1.73
C ILE A 33 9.47 -1.24 -0.36
N LEU A 34 8.84 -0.64 0.65
CA LEU A 34 8.80 -1.18 2.01
C LEU A 34 7.54 -2.01 2.22
N ALA A 35 7.69 -3.29 2.50
CA ALA A 35 6.61 -4.13 2.97
C ALA A 35 6.48 -4.05 4.49
N VAL A 36 5.25 -3.91 5.00
CA VAL A 36 4.92 -3.99 6.42
C VAL A 36 4.17 -5.29 6.66
N ILE A 37 4.75 -6.19 7.44
CA ILE A 37 4.18 -7.50 7.74
C ILE A 37 3.99 -7.71 9.23
N GLY A 38 3.12 -8.65 9.58
CA GLY A 38 2.82 -9.03 10.96
C GLY A 38 1.48 -9.73 11.06
N PRO A 39 1.20 -10.38 12.20
CA PRO A 39 -0.07 -11.07 12.42
C PRO A 39 -1.26 -10.11 12.36
N ASN A 40 -2.47 -10.67 12.29
CA ASN A 40 -3.69 -9.88 12.43
C ASN A 40 -3.72 -9.24 13.82
N GLY A 41 -4.09 -7.95 13.88
CA GLY A 41 -4.06 -7.20 15.13
C GLY A 41 -2.69 -6.66 15.55
N ALA A 42 -1.61 -6.89 14.79
CA ALA A 42 -0.27 -6.38 15.08
C ALA A 42 -0.13 -4.84 15.02
N GLY A 43 -1.16 -4.15 14.52
CA GLY A 43 -1.14 -2.67 14.43
C GLY A 43 -0.73 -2.12 13.06
N LYS A 44 -0.68 -2.93 11.98
CA LYS A 44 -0.24 -2.50 10.65
C LYS A 44 -1.03 -1.29 10.12
N THR A 45 -2.36 -1.38 10.08
CA THR A 45 -3.23 -0.25 9.67
C THR A 45 -3.14 0.93 10.64
N VAL A 46 -2.94 0.65 11.96
CA VAL A 46 -2.72 1.69 12.97
C VAL A 46 -1.43 2.45 12.69
N LEU A 47 -0.36 1.75 12.29
CA LEU A 47 0.88 2.38 11.83
C LEU A 47 0.62 3.33 10.66
N PHE A 48 -0.09 2.91 9.62
CA PHE A 48 -0.41 3.77 8.47
C PHE A 48 -1.19 5.02 8.89
N ARG A 49 -2.19 4.86 9.76
CA ARG A 49 -2.96 6.00 10.29
C ARG A 49 -2.09 6.97 11.08
N ALA A 50 -1.13 6.47 11.87
CA ALA A 50 -0.17 7.31 12.59
C ALA A 50 0.78 8.02 11.63
N LEU A 51 1.32 7.33 10.61
CA LEU A 51 2.18 7.93 9.59
C LEU A 51 1.48 9.05 8.81
N LEU A 52 0.17 8.92 8.60
CA LEU A 52 -0.68 9.93 7.94
C LEU A 52 -1.14 11.06 8.88
N GLY A 53 -0.84 10.97 10.18
CA GLY A 53 -1.31 11.94 11.18
C GLY A 53 -2.81 11.88 11.43
N LEU A 54 -3.47 10.75 11.12
CA LEU A 54 -4.92 10.57 11.27
C LEU A 54 -5.33 10.15 12.69
N ILE A 55 -4.36 9.76 13.52
CA ILE A 55 -4.57 9.37 14.92
C ILE A 55 -3.45 9.95 15.78
N PRO A 56 -3.70 10.19 17.08
CA PRO A 56 -2.66 10.63 18.01
C PRO A 56 -1.61 9.54 18.23
N TYR A 57 -0.36 9.96 18.36
CA TYR A 57 0.78 9.10 18.64
C TYR A 57 1.81 9.84 19.50
N SER A 58 2.73 9.12 20.13
CA SER A 58 3.95 9.65 20.74
C SER A 58 5.18 9.28 19.92
N GLY A 59 6.29 10.00 20.14
CA GLY A 59 7.48 9.87 19.31
C GLY A 59 7.51 10.88 18.16
N LYS A 60 8.23 10.55 17.08
CA LYS A 60 8.41 11.45 15.92
C LYS A 60 8.16 10.70 14.63
N VAL A 61 7.34 11.28 13.76
CA VAL A 61 7.14 10.87 12.36
C VAL A 61 7.57 12.05 11.49
N ASN A 62 8.76 11.97 10.94
CA ASN A 62 9.35 13.03 10.15
C ASN A 62 9.32 12.67 8.67
N TRP A 63 8.31 13.15 7.97
CA TRP A 63 8.30 13.17 6.52
C TRP A 63 9.18 14.29 6.00
N ARG A 64 9.83 14.07 4.86
CA ARG A 64 10.51 15.16 4.16
C ARG A 64 9.53 16.31 3.88
N ASN A 65 10.02 17.55 3.97
CA ASN A 65 9.21 18.74 3.75
C ASN A 65 8.52 18.72 2.37
N ASN A 66 7.26 19.16 2.36
CA ASN A 66 6.41 19.27 1.16
C ASN A 66 6.18 17.95 0.40
N ILE A 67 6.34 16.80 1.06
CA ILE A 67 6.06 15.53 0.42
C ILE A 67 4.54 15.31 0.30
N LYS A 68 4.10 14.94 -0.88
CA LYS A 68 2.73 14.50 -1.11
C LYS A 68 2.66 12.99 -0.97
N ILE A 69 1.66 12.53 -0.23
CA ILE A 69 1.43 11.11 0.07
C ILE A 69 0.07 10.72 -0.53
N GLY A 70 0.08 9.66 -1.33
CA GLY A 70 -1.14 8.96 -1.74
C GLY A 70 -1.44 7.83 -0.76
N TYR A 71 -2.72 7.59 -0.47
CA TYR A 71 -3.14 6.48 0.38
C TYR A 71 -4.28 5.70 -0.27
N VAL A 72 -4.11 4.40 -0.33
CA VAL A 72 -5.13 3.44 -0.77
C VAL A 72 -5.49 2.54 0.42
N PRO A 73 -6.73 2.64 0.92
CA PRO A 73 -7.16 1.88 2.09
C PRO A 73 -7.44 0.42 1.75
N GLN A 74 -7.36 -0.46 2.75
CA GLN A 74 -7.67 -1.89 2.65
C GLN A 74 -9.10 -2.15 2.17
N ARG A 75 -10.05 -1.37 2.63
CA ARG A 75 -11.47 -1.50 2.29
C ARG A 75 -12.03 -0.17 1.84
N PHE A 76 -12.61 -0.20 0.68
CA PHE A 76 -13.43 0.87 0.15
C PHE A 76 -14.76 0.26 -0.25
N ILE A 77 -15.74 0.37 0.66
CA ILE A 77 -17.07 -0.22 0.46
C ILE A 77 -17.86 0.72 -0.42
N VAL A 78 -18.28 0.22 -1.58
CA VAL A 78 -19.19 0.91 -2.49
C VAL A 78 -20.44 0.05 -2.63
N GLU A 79 -21.58 0.61 -2.29
CA GLU A 79 -22.86 -0.05 -2.53
C GLU A 79 -23.14 -0.03 -4.04
N ARG A 80 -23.77 -1.13 -4.52
CA ARG A 80 -23.97 -1.32 -5.98
C ARG A 80 -24.86 -0.24 -6.62
N ASP A 81 -25.75 0.32 -5.84
CA ASP A 81 -26.71 1.37 -6.21
C ASP A 81 -26.23 2.78 -5.83
N MET A 82 -25.00 2.92 -5.33
CA MET A 82 -24.44 4.24 -5.02
C MET A 82 -24.35 5.10 -6.29
N PRO A 83 -25.03 6.26 -6.33
CA PRO A 83 -25.05 7.13 -7.49
C PRO A 83 -23.77 7.99 -7.55
N LEU A 84 -22.62 7.34 -7.64
CA LEU A 84 -21.30 7.98 -7.74
C LEU A 84 -20.52 7.33 -8.87
N SER A 85 -20.28 8.10 -9.92
CA SER A 85 -19.49 7.64 -11.06
C SER A 85 -17.99 7.71 -10.79
N VAL A 86 -17.21 7.00 -11.61
CA VAL A 86 -15.74 7.05 -11.59
C VAL A 86 -15.24 8.48 -11.77
N GLY A 87 -15.81 9.21 -12.71
CA GLY A 87 -15.44 10.61 -13.00
C GLY A 87 -15.71 11.53 -11.81
N GLU A 88 -16.91 11.48 -11.24
CA GLU A 88 -17.27 12.26 -10.06
C GLU A 88 -16.35 11.94 -8.88
N PHE A 89 -16.05 10.65 -8.65
CA PHE A 89 -15.12 10.25 -7.60
C PHE A 89 -13.72 10.81 -7.81
N LEU A 90 -13.17 10.73 -9.02
CA LEU A 90 -11.84 11.26 -9.31
C LEU A 90 -11.81 12.80 -9.25
N ASP A 91 -12.90 13.47 -9.61
CA ASP A 91 -13.00 14.94 -9.60
C ASP A 91 -12.95 15.56 -8.20
N TYR A 92 -13.16 14.78 -7.13
CA TYR A 92 -12.87 15.25 -5.76
C TYR A 92 -11.45 15.81 -5.59
N LYS A 93 -10.50 15.38 -6.45
CA LYS A 93 -9.11 15.91 -6.45
C LYS A 93 -8.98 17.23 -7.24
N LYS A 94 -10.00 17.64 -7.99
CA LYS A 94 -10.03 18.89 -8.79
C LYS A 94 -8.84 19.08 -9.72
N THR A 95 -8.43 18.00 -10.38
CA THR A 95 -7.23 17.97 -11.23
C THR A 95 -7.53 18.15 -12.71
N GLY A 96 -8.80 18.12 -13.10
CA GLY A 96 -9.26 18.21 -14.50
C GLY A 96 -9.22 16.87 -15.24
N GLU A 97 -10.07 16.76 -16.26
CA GLU A 97 -10.37 15.51 -16.98
C GLU A 97 -9.13 14.91 -17.66
N ASN A 98 -8.29 15.71 -18.31
CA ASN A 98 -7.08 15.23 -18.96
C ASN A 98 -6.13 14.53 -17.99
N GLN A 99 -6.00 15.04 -16.75
CA GLN A 99 -5.16 14.42 -15.74
C GLN A 99 -5.79 13.12 -15.21
N MET A 100 -7.12 13.08 -15.05
CA MET A 100 -7.85 11.86 -14.70
C MET A 100 -7.62 10.76 -15.73
N ILE A 101 -7.80 11.07 -17.02
CA ILE A 101 -7.58 10.13 -18.14
C ILE A 101 -6.14 9.63 -18.15
N ASN A 102 -5.15 10.52 -18.06
CA ASN A 102 -3.73 10.12 -18.04
C ASN A 102 -3.43 9.21 -16.84
N THR A 103 -3.99 9.49 -15.68
CA THR A 103 -3.78 8.69 -14.49
C THR A 103 -4.45 7.31 -14.60
N LEU A 104 -5.66 7.24 -15.20
CA LEU A 104 -6.33 5.98 -15.50
C LEU A 104 -5.51 5.12 -16.49
N LYS A 105 -4.90 5.74 -17.51
CA LYS A 105 -3.94 5.06 -18.40
C LYS A 105 -2.73 4.51 -17.63
N MET A 106 -2.16 5.28 -16.71
CA MET A 106 -1.03 4.86 -15.89
C MET A 106 -1.34 3.61 -15.06
N VAL A 107 -2.56 3.48 -14.55
CA VAL A 107 -2.98 2.31 -13.77
C VAL A 107 -3.50 1.14 -14.62
N GLY A 108 -3.36 1.23 -15.94
CA GLY A 108 -3.61 0.11 -16.86
C GLY A 108 -5.05 0.01 -17.36
N PHE A 109 -5.80 1.10 -17.38
CA PHE A 109 -6.98 1.16 -18.24
C PHE A 109 -6.51 1.46 -19.67
N HIS A 110 -6.54 0.43 -20.54
CA HIS A 110 -6.18 0.55 -21.95
C HIS A 110 -7.45 0.59 -22.80
N VAL A 111 -7.50 1.52 -23.73
CA VAL A 111 -8.67 1.71 -24.58
C VAL A 111 -8.22 1.95 -26.01
N HIS A 112 -8.70 1.11 -26.94
CA HIS A 112 -8.35 1.19 -28.35
C HIS A 112 -8.93 2.42 -29.05
N ASP A 113 -10.02 3.00 -28.52
CA ASP A 113 -10.64 4.23 -29.02
C ASP A 113 -10.73 5.26 -27.89
N GLU A 114 -9.73 6.16 -27.84
CA GLU A 114 -9.39 6.93 -26.65
C GLU A 114 -10.50 7.85 -26.14
N HIS A 115 -11.35 8.41 -26.99
CA HIS A 115 -12.33 9.41 -26.55
C HIS A 115 -13.63 8.80 -26.02
N HIS A 116 -14.21 7.85 -26.74
CA HIS A 116 -15.54 7.32 -26.38
C HIS A 116 -15.51 6.41 -25.13
N LEU A 117 -14.46 5.60 -24.98
CA LEU A 117 -14.41 4.59 -23.91
C LEU A 117 -13.94 5.16 -22.56
N PHE A 118 -13.10 6.21 -22.53
CA PHE A 118 -12.81 6.90 -21.26
C PHE A 118 -14.06 7.65 -20.78
N HIS A 119 -14.84 8.28 -21.64
CA HIS A 119 -16.14 8.83 -21.27
C HIS A 119 -17.09 7.77 -20.74
N HIS A 120 -17.11 6.56 -21.33
CA HIS A 120 -17.90 5.44 -20.80
C HIS A 120 -17.43 5.06 -19.39
N LEU A 121 -16.11 4.87 -19.18
CA LEU A 121 -15.54 4.54 -17.88
C LEU A 121 -15.80 5.64 -16.83
N LEU A 122 -15.61 6.92 -17.18
CA LEU A 122 -15.85 8.04 -16.28
C LEU A 122 -17.31 8.16 -15.85
N ASN A 123 -18.25 7.79 -16.72
CA ASN A 123 -19.69 7.80 -16.41
C ASN A 123 -20.18 6.50 -15.74
N GLN A 124 -19.32 5.48 -15.62
CA GLN A 124 -19.69 4.23 -15.00
C GLN A 124 -19.80 4.37 -13.48
N PRO A 125 -20.89 3.88 -12.83
CA PRO A 125 -20.99 3.88 -11.38
C PRO A 125 -19.85 3.04 -10.74
N LEU A 126 -19.29 3.52 -9.63
CA LEU A 126 -18.25 2.77 -8.91
C LEU A 126 -18.71 1.38 -8.47
N GLY A 127 -19.98 1.25 -8.09
CA GLY A 127 -20.55 0.01 -7.55
C GLY A 127 -20.71 -1.13 -8.56
N VAL A 128 -20.51 -0.87 -9.88
CA VAL A 128 -20.57 -1.90 -10.91
C VAL A 128 -19.19 -2.39 -11.38
N LEU A 129 -18.13 -1.74 -10.91
CA LEU A 129 -16.76 -2.14 -11.22
C LEU A 129 -16.42 -3.50 -10.60
N SER A 130 -15.63 -4.29 -11.30
CA SER A 130 -14.96 -5.45 -10.69
C SER A 130 -14.00 -5.01 -9.57
N GLY A 131 -13.67 -5.90 -8.65
CA GLY A 131 -12.73 -5.59 -7.57
C GLY A 131 -11.39 -5.05 -8.07
N GLY A 132 -10.83 -5.64 -9.14
CA GLY A 132 -9.60 -5.18 -9.75
C GLY A 132 -9.70 -3.82 -10.44
N GLU A 133 -10.84 -3.52 -11.09
CA GLU A 133 -11.09 -2.20 -11.68
C GLU A 133 -11.26 -1.14 -10.61
N LEU A 134 -12.04 -1.42 -9.56
CA LEU A 134 -12.20 -0.52 -8.43
C LEU A 134 -10.84 -0.21 -7.79
N GLN A 135 -10.01 -1.24 -7.59
CA GLN A 135 -8.66 -1.07 -7.04
C GLN A 135 -7.80 -0.16 -7.91
N LYS A 136 -7.81 -0.33 -9.23
CA LYS A 136 -7.12 0.58 -10.16
C LYS A 136 -7.64 2.01 -10.08
N VAL A 137 -8.95 2.20 -9.94
CA VAL A 137 -9.55 3.54 -9.74
C VAL A 137 -9.09 4.16 -8.42
N LEU A 138 -9.02 3.39 -7.34
CA LEU A 138 -8.50 3.88 -6.04
C LEU A 138 -7.01 4.26 -6.13
N ILE A 139 -6.20 3.48 -6.85
CA ILE A 139 -4.80 3.84 -7.12
C ILE A 139 -4.73 5.12 -7.95
N ALA A 140 -5.54 5.23 -9.00
CA ALA A 140 -5.60 6.45 -9.81
C ALA A 140 -5.96 7.66 -8.95
N PHE A 141 -6.97 7.56 -8.09
CA PHE A 141 -7.34 8.61 -7.16
C PHE A 141 -6.20 9.05 -6.24
N ALA A 142 -5.43 8.08 -5.72
CA ALA A 142 -4.26 8.37 -4.89
C ALA A 142 -3.11 9.02 -5.69
N LEU A 143 -2.99 8.73 -6.99
CA LEU A 143 -1.95 9.28 -7.87
C LEU A 143 -2.27 10.69 -8.39
N LEU A 144 -3.55 11.11 -8.42
CA LEU A 144 -3.97 12.42 -8.94
C LEU A 144 -3.30 13.61 -8.24
N VAL A 145 -2.85 13.46 -7.00
CA VAL A 145 -2.14 14.53 -6.27
C VAL A 145 -0.63 14.60 -6.61
N ASP A 146 -0.16 13.80 -7.58
CA ASP A 146 1.26 13.62 -7.90
C ASP A 146 2.10 13.30 -6.63
N PRO A 147 1.81 12.18 -5.95
CA PRO A 147 2.51 11.83 -4.71
C PRO A 147 3.95 11.41 -5.00
N LYS A 148 4.82 11.52 -3.98
CA LYS A 148 6.16 10.93 -4.00
C LYS A 148 6.22 9.63 -3.19
N VAL A 149 5.23 9.42 -2.33
CA VAL A 149 5.04 8.20 -1.56
C VAL A 149 3.61 7.70 -1.72
N LEU A 150 3.46 6.40 -1.92
CA LEU A 150 2.17 5.72 -1.96
C LEU A 150 2.09 4.72 -0.81
N LEU A 151 1.13 4.91 0.10
CA LEU A 151 0.78 3.96 1.14
C LEU A 151 -0.35 3.06 0.67
N PHE A 152 -0.17 1.75 0.83
CA PHE A 152 -1.08 0.75 0.31
C PHE A 152 -1.45 -0.26 1.41
N ASP A 153 -2.67 -0.20 1.90
CA ASP A 153 -3.13 -1.07 2.99
C ASP A 153 -3.80 -2.32 2.40
N GLU A 154 -3.07 -3.46 2.37
CA GLU A 154 -3.51 -4.75 1.82
C GLU A 154 -4.17 -4.64 0.43
N PRO A 155 -3.39 -4.37 -0.64
CA PRO A 155 -3.90 -3.99 -1.96
C PRO A 155 -4.78 -5.03 -2.65
N THR A 156 -4.78 -6.25 -2.19
CA THR A 156 -5.38 -7.40 -2.88
C THR A 156 -6.60 -7.99 -2.18
N THR A 157 -7.04 -7.35 -1.09
CA THR A 157 -8.25 -7.80 -0.40
C THR A 157 -9.47 -7.71 -1.32
N GLY A 158 -10.05 -8.87 -1.66
CA GLY A 158 -11.22 -8.97 -2.54
C GLY A 158 -10.92 -9.05 -4.03
N ILE A 159 -9.66 -9.28 -4.40
CA ILE A 159 -9.20 -9.56 -5.76
C ILE A 159 -8.87 -11.05 -5.86
N ASP A 160 -9.09 -11.67 -7.01
CA ASP A 160 -8.68 -13.04 -7.29
C ASP A 160 -7.16 -13.19 -7.45
N LEU A 161 -6.62 -14.41 -7.32
CA LEU A 161 -5.18 -14.68 -7.36
C LEU A 161 -4.46 -14.13 -8.61
N GLY A 162 -5.12 -14.11 -9.77
CA GLY A 162 -4.55 -13.54 -11.01
C GLY A 162 -4.51 -12.00 -10.99
N GLY A 163 -5.47 -11.39 -10.31
CA GLY A 163 -5.53 -9.93 -10.13
C GLY A 163 -4.50 -9.41 -9.15
N GLU A 164 -4.14 -10.19 -8.13
CA GLU A 164 -3.14 -9.80 -7.12
C GLU A 164 -1.79 -9.49 -7.76
N GLU A 165 -1.24 -10.41 -8.53
CA GLU A 165 0.04 -10.22 -9.22
C GLU A 165 -0.01 -9.00 -10.16
N THR A 166 -1.16 -8.76 -10.80
CA THR A 166 -1.37 -7.60 -11.67
C THR A 166 -1.22 -6.29 -10.90
N ILE A 167 -1.74 -6.19 -9.66
CA ILE A 167 -1.62 -4.98 -8.83
C ILE A 167 -0.16 -4.75 -8.39
N TYR A 168 0.54 -5.79 -7.92
CA TYR A 168 1.94 -5.63 -7.51
C TYR A 168 2.87 -5.30 -8.70
N ASN A 169 2.62 -5.90 -9.88
CA ASN A 169 3.31 -5.52 -11.11
C ASN A 169 3.04 -4.06 -11.50
N LEU A 170 1.81 -3.58 -11.30
CA LEU A 170 1.49 -2.16 -11.48
C LEU A 170 2.28 -1.29 -10.52
N LEU A 171 2.33 -1.63 -9.22
CA LEU A 171 3.10 -0.87 -8.23
C LEU A 171 4.59 -0.81 -8.59
N LYS A 172 5.16 -1.94 -9.02
CA LYS A 172 6.55 -1.98 -9.51
C LYS A 172 6.76 -1.08 -10.72
N LYS A 173 5.85 -1.10 -11.70
CA LYS A 173 5.91 -0.19 -12.87
C LYS A 173 5.83 1.28 -12.46
N LEU A 174 4.96 1.61 -11.51
CA LEU A 174 4.83 2.98 -10.99
C LEU A 174 6.12 3.45 -10.30
N LYS A 175 6.73 2.58 -9.48
CA LYS A 175 8.04 2.86 -8.87
C LYS A 175 9.11 3.07 -9.95
N ASP A 176 9.25 2.13 -10.89
CA ASP A 176 10.34 2.15 -11.86
C ASP A 176 10.22 3.29 -12.88
N LYS A 177 8.99 3.63 -13.33
CA LYS A 177 8.75 4.67 -14.33
C LYS A 177 8.57 6.06 -13.76
N HIS A 178 8.00 6.18 -12.56
CA HIS A 178 7.63 7.47 -11.96
C HIS A 178 8.41 7.81 -10.69
N GLY A 179 9.36 6.95 -10.30
CA GLY A 179 10.22 7.17 -9.12
C GLY A 179 9.45 7.18 -7.80
N LEU A 180 8.30 6.51 -7.74
CA LEU A 180 7.50 6.43 -6.52
C LEU A 180 8.21 5.60 -5.45
N THR A 181 8.08 6.05 -4.22
CA THR A 181 8.37 5.25 -3.03
C THR A 181 7.07 4.62 -2.57
N ILE A 182 7.10 3.34 -2.27
CA ILE A 182 5.89 2.58 -1.94
C ILE A 182 6.04 1.97 -0.56
N ILE A 183 5.01 2.10 0.28
CA ILE A 183 4.90 1.39 1.54
C ILE A 183 3.60 0.59 1.48
N PHE A 184 3.68 -0.73 1.56
CA PHE A 184 2.49 -1.56 1.49
C PHE A 184 2.40 -2.55 2.63
N ILE A 185 1.18 -2.86 3.06
CA ILE A 185 0.91 -3.92 4.01
C ILE A 185 0.58 -5.19 3.22
N SER A 186 1.19 -6.31 3.61
CA SER A 186 0.85 -7.63 3.08
C SER A 186 0.97 -8.69 4.16
N HIS A 187 0.22 -9.77 4.00
CA HIS A 187 0.36 -11.01 4.75
C HIS A 187 1.01 -12.13 3.91
N ASP A 188 1.23 -11.89 2.61
CA ASP A 188 1.85 -12.84 1.69
C ASP A 188 3.37 -12.62 1.64
N ILE A 189 4.10 -13.59 2.17
CA ILE A 189 5.57 -13.57 2.20
C ILE A 189 6.18 -13.70 0.80
N HIS A 190 5.54 -14.42 -0.14
CA HIS A 190 6.04 -14.54 -1.52
C HIS A 190 6.03 -13.17 -2.21
N ILE A 191 4.96 -12.41 -2.05
CA ILE A 191 4.85 -11.04 -2.56
C ILE A 191 5.95 -10.15 -1.95
N VAL A 192 6.21 -10.28 -0.66
CA VAL A 192 7.27 -9.52 0.01
C VAL A 192 8.64 -9.84 -0.59
N TYR A 193 8.97 -11.10 -0.78
CA TYR A 193 10.26 -11.50 -1.40
C TYR A 193 10.39 -11.02 -2.86
N GLN A 194 9.30 -11.02 -3.61
CA GLN A 194 9.31 -10.69 -5.03
C GLN A 194 9.38 -9.19 -5.29
N TYR A 195 8.73 -8.37 -4.46
CA TYR A 195 8.53 -6.95 -4.77
C TYR A 195 9.20 -5.99 -3.80
N ALA A 196 9.39 -6.35 -2.53
CA ALA A 196 9.91 -5.42 -1.54
C ALA A 196 11.43 -5.28 -1.61
N SER A 197 11.93 -4.05 -1.48
CA SER A 197 13.36 -3.77 -1.25
C SER A 197 13.72 -3.92 0.23
N ASN A 198 12.79 -3.60 1.11
CA ASN A 198 12.92 -3.73 2.55
C ASN A 198 11.61 -4.26 3.15
N VAL A 199 11.70 -4.90 4.30
CA VAL A 199 10.56 -5.35 5.10
C VAL A 199 10.64 -4.79 6.51
N LEU A 200 9.50 -4.40 7.05
CA LEU A 200 9.30 -4.05 8.44
C LEU A 200 8.35 -5.08 9.06
N CYS A 201 8.86 -5.91 9.96
CA CYS A 201 8.05 -6.85 10.73
C CYS A 201 7.59 -6.18 12.01
N ILE A 202 6.28 -6.20 12.27
CA ILE A 202 5.72 -5.67 13.50
C ILE A 202 4.83 -6.70 14.19
N ASN A 203 4.95 -6.75 15.50
CA ASN A 203 4.01 -7.44 16.39
C ASN A 203 3.92 -6.60 17.68
N LYS A 204 3.18 -5.49 17.64
CA LYS A 204 3.16 -4.36 18.57
C LYS A 204 4.49 -3.57 18.58
N GLU A 205 5.62 -4.27 18.65
CA GLU A 205 6.97 -3.73 18.55
C GLU A 205 7.58 -4.04 17.17
N LYS A 206 8.72 -3.45 16.87
CA LYS A 206 9.52 -3.81 15.69
C LYS A 206 10.21 -5.15 15.97
N VAL A 207 9.86 -6.19 15.19
CA VAL A 207 10.49 -7.50 15.26
C VAL A 207 11.70 -7.55 14.31
N CYS A 208 11.53 -7.07 13.06
CA CYS A 208 12.62 -7.04 12.09
C CYS A 208 12.56 -5.80 11.18
N PHE A 209 13.70 -5.44 10.57
CA PHE A 209 13.78 -4.41 9.52
C PHE A 209 15.01 -4.65 8.65
N GLY A 210 14.86 -4.65 7.33
CA GLY A 210 15.93 -4.80 6.35
C GLY A 210 15.47 -5.46 5.06
N PRO A 211 16.42 -5.84 4.17
CA PRO A 211 16.10 -6.60 2.98
C PRO A 211 15.39 -7.92 3.32
N PRO A 212 14.40 -8.38 2.53
CA PRO A 212 13.60 -9.57 2.86
C PRO A 212 14.44 -10.81 3.17
N HIS A 213 15.48 -11.09 2.37
CA HIS A 213 16.34 -12.26 2.56
C HIS A 213 17.16 -12.25 3.86
N GLU A 214 17.43 -11.08 4.42
CA GLU A 214 18.16 -10.92 5.68
C GLU A 214 17.20 -10.87 6.88
N ALA A 215 16.09 -10.13 6.73
CA ALA A 215 15.16 -9.83 7.80
C ALA A 215 14.15 -10.97 8.07
N LEU A 216 13.82 -11.79 7.07
CA LEU A 216 12.82 -12.86 7.17
C LEU A 216 13.50 -14.24 7.38
N SER A 217 14.39 -14.33 8.36
CA SER A 217 14.93 -15.63 8.76
C SER A 217 13.83 -16.51 9.40
N ALA A 218 14.04 -17.82 9.41
CA ALA A 218 13.12 -18.75 10.06
C ALA A 218 12.88 -18.41 11.54
N GLU A 219 13.89 -17.86 12.22
CA GLU A 219 13.80 -17.41 13.60
C GLU A 219 12.93 -16.18 13.76
N GLU A 220 13.08 -15.18 12.88
CA GLU A 220 12.27 -13.96 12.90
C GLU A 220 10.79 -14.24 12.52
N LEU A 221 10.56 -15.15 11.57
CA LEU A 221 9.21 -15.59 11.23
C LEU A 221 8.53 -16.31 12.39
N LYS A 222 9.27 -17.15 13.17
CA LYS A 222 8.73 -17.76 14.40
C LYS A 222 8.40 -16.71 15.46
N LYS A 223 9.23 -15.70 15.65
CA LYS A 223 8.95 -14.60 16.56
C LYS A 223 7.73 -13.80 16.13
N LEU A 224 7.54 -13.62 14.82
CA LEU A 224 6.44 -12.84 14.26
C LEU A 224 5.09 -13.53 14.44
N HIS A 225 5.03 -14.84 14.19
CA HIS A 225 3.78 -15.60 14.18
C HIS A 225 3.54 -16.45 15.44
N GLY A 226 4.50 -16.51 16.38
CA GLY A 226 4.48 -17.43 17.52
C GLY A 226 4.96 -18.83 17.12
N ALA A 227 5.12 -19.73 18.11
CA ALA A 227 5.80 -21.02 17.96
C ALA A 227 5.13 -22.08 17.06
N ASP A 228 3.96 -21.81 16.47
CA ASP A 228 3.12 -22.81 15.80
C ASP A 228 3.05 -22.73 14.26
N VAL A 229 3.94 -22.01 13.61
CA VAL A 229 3.97 -22.01 12.13
C VAL A 229 4.98 -23.02 11.61
N GLY A 230 4.51 -24.19 11.20
CA GLY A 230 5.28 -25.14 10.40
C GLY A 230 5.66 -24.50 9.07
N ILE A 231 6.94 -24.26 8.86
CA ILE A 231 7.47 -23.81 7.57
C ILE A 231 7.39 -25.01 6.63
N TYR A 232 6.46 -24.98 5.65
CA TYR A 232 6.50 -25.91 4.53
C TYR A 232 7.67 -25.51 3.63
N GLU A 233 8.81 -26.16 3.84
CA GLU A 233 9.86 -26.19 2.81
C GLU A 233 9.37 -27.07 1.66
N HIS A 234 8.99 -26.46 0.54
CA HIS A 234 8.92 -27.16 -0.72
C HIS A 234 10.33 -27.49 -1.17
N SER A 235 10.80 -28.67 -0.78
CA SER A 235 11.95 -29.32 -1.41
C SER A 235 11.57 -29.61 -2.87
N SER A 236 12.15 -28.84 -3.78
CA SER A 236 12.18 -29.14 -5.20
C SER A 236 12.96 -30.45 -5.41
N HIS A 237 12.25 -31.55 -5.60
CA HIS A 237 12.83 -32.75 -6.23
C HIS A 237 12.70 -32.63 -7.74
N HIS A 238 13.81 -32.84 -8.38
CA HIS A 238 14.13 -32.94 -9.80
C HIS A 238 13.10 -33.69 -10.66
#